data_9c054ae781e7858e5b761a51e4c185a8
#
_entry.id   9c054ae781e7858e5b761a51e4c185a8
#
_cell.length_a   1.000
_cell.length_b   1.000
_cell.length_c   1.000
_cell.angle_alpha   90.00
_cell.angle_beta   90.00
_cell.angle_gamma   90.00
#
_symmetry.space_group_name_H-M   'P 1'
#
loop_
_entity.id
_entity.type
_entity.pdbx_description
1 polymer ?
#
loop_
_entity_poly.entity_id
_entity_poly.type
_entity_poly.pdbx_seq_one_letter_code
_entity_poly.pdbx_strand_id
1 'polypeptide(L)'
;MQEESKILKFKFAVGEVFNDLRIKNENISINKLAMEYEIDKGSLSKIERGVYDCRLSTAWRIAQANGVSFSDFAKLLEEKLGKDFTFIDL
;
A
#
# COMPACT_ATOMS: atom_id res chain seq x y z
N MET A 1 4.19 -22.32 -3.54
CA MET A 1 4.79 -22.28 -2.20
C MET A 1 4.04 -21.30 -1.33
N GLN A 2 3.83 -21.66 -0.08
CA GLN A 2 3.01 -20.86 0.83
C GLN A 2 3.56 -19.45 1.06
N GLU A 3 4.89 -19.31 1.18
CA GLU A 3 5.50 -17.98 1.38
C GLU A 3 5.26 -17.07 0.20
N GLU A 4 5.41 -17.57 -1.02
CA GLU A 4 5.18 -16.78 -2.21
C GLU A 4 3.73 -16.34 -2.29
N SER A 5 2.79 -17.22 -1.98
CA SER A 5 1.37 -16.88 -1.96
C SER A 5 1.05 -15.82 -0.92
N LYS A 6 1.67 -15.91 0.25
CA LYS A 6 1.49 -14.92 1.32
C LYS A 6 2.06 -13.58 0.94
N ILE A 7 3.24 -13.54 0.32
CA ILE A 7 3.85 -12.31 -0.18
C ILE A 7 2.97 -11.66 -1.25
N LEU A 8 2.45 -12.46 -2.18
CA LEU A 8 1.57 -11.94 -3.22
C LEU A 8 0.30 -11.33 -2.61
N LYS A 9 -0.31 -12.07 -1.70
CA LYS A 9 -1.52 -11.58 -1.02
C LYS A 9 -1.25 -10.28 -0.28
N PHE A 10 -0.10 -10.22 0.41
CA PHE A 10 0.30 -9.03 1.13
C PHE A 10 0.50 -7.83 0.19
N LYS A 11 1.23 -8.02 -0.90
CA LYS A 11 1.48 -6.95 -1.86
C LYS A 11 0.18 -6.43 -2.48
N PHE A 12 -0.74 -7.32 -2.82
CA PHE A 12 -2.04 -6.91 -3.35
C PHE A 12 -2.82 -6.10 -2.31
N ALA A 13 -2.82 -6.55 -1.07
CA ALA A 13 -3.53 -5.85 0.00
C ALA A 13 -2.96 -4.44 0.21
N VAL A 14 -1.64 -4.32 0.23
CA VAL A 14 -0.99 -3.00 0.34
C VAL A 14 -1.42 -2.10 -0.81
N GLY A 15 -1.37 -2.63 -2.03
CA GLY A 15 -1.76 -1.88 -3.22
C GLY A 15 -3.21 -1.43 -3.18
N GLU A 16 -4.12 -2.30 -2.74
CA GLU A 16 -5.54 -1.97 -2.64
C GLU A 16 -5.78 -0.87 -1.61
N VAL A 17 -5.11 -0.94 -0.46
CA VAL A 17 -5.27 0.10 0.56
C VAL A 17 -4.80 1.44 0.00
N PHE A 18 -3.65 1.50 -0.64
CA PHE A 18 -3.15 2.76 -1.21
C PHE A 18 -4.06 3.27 -2.33
N ASN A 19 -4.55 2.39 -3.17
CA ASN A 19 -5.49 2.78 -4.22
C ASN A 19 -6.77 3.37 -3.63
N ASP A 20 -7.33 2.73 -2.63
CA ASP A 20 -8.53 3.21 -1.95
C ASP A 20 -8.29 4.58 -1.30
N LEU A 21 -7.15 4.76 -0.66
CA LEU A 21 -6.80 6.03 -0.02
C LEU A 21 -6.67 7.15 -1.06
N ARG A 22 -6.03 6.85 -2.20
CA ARG A 22 -5.85 7.84 -3.25
C ARG A 22 -7.19 8.24 -3.86
N ILE A 23 -8.07 7.29 -4.09
CA ILE A 23 -9.41 7.57 -4.61
C ILE A 23 -10.20 8.46 -3.65
N LYS A 24 -10.09 8.19 -2.34
CA LYS A 24 -10.75 9.01 -1.33
C LYS A 24 -10.10 10.37 -1.13
N ASN A 25 -8.88 10.53 -1.59
CA ASN A 25 -8.15 11.78 -1.54
C ASN A 25 -8.50 12.62 -2.79
N GLU A 26 -9.76 13.01 -2.88
CA GLU A 26 -10.32 13.78 -3.99
C GLU A 26 -10.07 13.14 -5.36
N ASN A 27 -9.94 11.82 -5.37
CA ASN A 27 -9.66 11.05 -6.58
C ASN A 27 -8.41 11.56 -7.32
N ILE A 28 -7.38 11.94 -6.56
CA ILE A 28 -6.14 12.45 -7.13
C ILE A 28 -5.48 11.39 -8.01
N SER A 29 -4.92 11.81 -9.14
CA SER A 29 -4.25 10.86 -10.04
C SER A 29 -2.89 10.43 -9.48
N ILE A 30 -2.41 9.28 -9.96
CA ILE A 30 -1.07 8.81 -9.61
C ILE A 30 -0.02 9.85 -9.99
N ASN A 31 -0.15 10.44 -11.18
CA ASN A 31 0.78 11.47 -11.65
C ASN A 31 0.85 12.65 -10.70
N LYS A 32 -0.31 13.14 -10.31
CA LYS A 32 -0.37 14.33 -9.46
C LYS A 32 0.15 14.05 -8.06
N LEU A 33 -0.24 12.92 -7.47
CA LEU A 33 0.23 12.53 -6.15
C LEU A 33 1.75 12.36 -6.14
N ALA A 34 2.28 11.67 -7.14
CA ALA A 34 3.73 11.43 -7.26
C ALA A 34 4.48 12.74 -7.39
N MET A 35 3.97 13.65 -8.23
CA MET A 35 4.61 14.94 -8.47
C MET A 35 4.61 15.82 -7.22
N GLU A 36 3.47 15.92 -6.53
CA GLU A 36 3.34 16.80 -5.37
C GLU A 36 4.20 16.38 -4.19
N TYR A 37 4.41 15.09 -4.01
CA TYR A 37 5.10 14.56 -2.83
C TYR A 37 6.42 13.88 -3.15
N GLU A 38 6.94 14.12 -4.35
CA GLU A 38 8.24 13.60 -4.79
C GLU A 38 8.36 12.08 -4.62
N ILE A 39 7.30 11.39 -5.03
CA ILE A 39 7.28 9.93 -5.05
C ILE A 39 7.49 9.50 -6.50
N ASP A 40 8.33 8.48 -6.72
CA ASP A 40 8.53 7.96 -8.05
C ASP A 40 7.22 7.40 -8.62
N LYS A 41 6.77 7.96 -9.75
CA LYS A 41 5.52 7.60 -10.38
C LYS A 41 5.44 6.11 -10.74
N GLY A 42 6.52 5.59 -11.32
CA GLY A 42 6.55 4.19 -11.71
C GLY A 42 6.45 3.26 -10.51
N SER A 43 7.15 3.59 -9.43
CA SER A 43 7.08 2.83 -8.19
C SER A 43 5.69 2.87 -7.58
N LEU A 44 5.08 4.06 -7.55
CA LEU A 44 3.73 4.20 -6.99
C LEU A 44 2.72 3.35 -7.77
N SER A 45 2.80 3.39 -9.10
CA SER A 45 1.93 2.58 -9.95
C SER A 45 2.12 1.08 -9.67
N LYS A 46 3.36 0.62 -9.57
CA LYS A 46 3.65 -0.79 -9.32
C LYS A 46 3.22 -1.23 -7.93
N ILE A 47 3.36 -0.35 -6.94
CA ILE A 47 2.91 -0.63 -5.58
C ILE A 47 1.39 -0.80 -5.56
N GLU A 48 0.65 0.12 -6.20
CA GLU A 48 -0.81 0.03 -6.23
C GLU A 48 -1.31 -1.21 -6.97
N ARG A 49 -0.55 -1.68 -7.96
CA ARG A 49 -0.91 -2.91 -8.69
C ARG A 49 -0.47 -4.19 -7.99
N GLY A 50 0.21 -4.07 -6.86
CA GLY A 50 0.67 -5.23 -6.11
C GLY A 50 1.89 -5.91 -6.71
N VAL A 51 2.64 -5.21 -7.56
CA VAL A 51 3.83 -5.76 -8.24
C VAL A 51 5.07 -5.63 -7.37
N TYR A 52 5.20 -4.52 -6.63
CA TYR A 52 6.34 -4.24 -5.78
C TYR A 52 6.04 -4.55 -4.31
N ASP A 53 7.02 -5.12 -3.63
CA ASP A 53 7.01 -5.20 -2.18
C ASP A 53 7.52 -3.86 -1.66
N CYS A 54 6.60 -3.04 -1.16
CA CYS A 54 6.85 -1.66 -0.83
C CYS A 54 7.79 -1.51 0.37
N ARG A 55 8.81 -0.67 0.24
CA ARG A 55 9.67 -0.33 1.37
C ARG A 55 8.85 0.37 2.45
N LEU A 56 9.21 0.13 3.70
CA LEU A 56 8.49 0.73 4.82
C LEU A 56 8.50 2.26 4.75
N SER A 57 9.65 2.85 4.40
CA SER A 57 9.75 4.31 4.26
C SER A 57 8.87 4.84 3.14
N THR A 58 8.79 4.11 2.04
CA THR A 58 7.93 4.49 0.91
C THR A 58 6.47 4.39 1.32
N ALA A 59 6.10 3.31 2.02
CA ALA A 59 4.73 3.13 2.51
C ALA A 59 4.33 4.26 3.44
N TRP A 60 5.22 4.65 4.33
CA TRP A 60 4.99 5.77 5.25
C TRP A 60 4.72 7.06 4.47
N ARG A 61 5.55 7.32 3.47
CA ARG A 61 5.43 8.54 2.65
C ARG A 61 4.12 8.56 1.87
N ILE A 62 3.73 7.43 1.26
CA ILE A 62 2.49 7.35 0.50
C ILE A 62 1.28 7.56 1.43
N ALA A 63 1.30 6.97 2.61
CA ALA A 63 0.21 7.15 3.58
C ALA A 63 0.05 8.63 3.93
N GLN A 64 1.15 9.29 4.29
CA GLN A 64 1.12 10.71 4.63
C GLN A 64 0.70 11.59 3.45
N ALA A 65 1.14 11.25 2.24
CA ALA A 65 0.72 11.97 1.03
C ALA A 65 -0.78 11.91 0.83
N ASN A 66 -1.42 10.84 1.27
CA ASN A 66 -2.87 10.69 1.19
C ASN A 66 -3.58 11.11 2.48
N GLY A 67 -2.88 11.79 3.38
CA GLY A 67 -3.49 12.40 4.56
C GLY A 67 -3.77 11.44 5.70
N VAL A 68 -3.15 10.27 5.73
CA VAL A 68 -3.34 9.33 6.83
C VAL A 68 -2.01 9.04 7.52
N SER A 69 -2.08 8.71 8.81
CA SER A 69 -0.90 8.30 9.55
C SER A 69 -0.47 6.90 9.13
N PHE A 70 0.79 6.56 9.37
CA PHE A 70 1.26 5.21 9.08
C PHE A 70 0.49 4.17 9.91
N SER A 71 0.16 4.50 11.17
CA SER A 71 -0.60 3.57 12.01
C SER A 71 -2.00 3.33 11.46
N ASP A 72 -2.65 4.36 10.93
CA ASP A 72 -3.96 4.21 10.30
C ASP A 72 -3.87 3.35 9.03
N PHE A 73 -2.82 3.57 8.24
CA PHE A 73 -2.56 2.73 7.08
C PHE A 73 -2.38 1.26 7.49
N ALA A 74 -1.58 1.01 8.51
CA ALA A 74 -1.32 -0.35 8.99
C ALA A 74 -2.60 -1.03 9.46
N LYS A 75 -3.47 -0.29 10.14
CA LYS A 75 -4.76 -0.80 10.58
C LYS A 75 -5.64 -1.19 9.40
N LEU A 76 -5.71 -0.34 8.39
CA LEU A 76 -6.47 -0.64 7.17
C LEU A 76 -5.91 -1.87 6.47
N LEU A 77 -4.60 -2.01 6.44
CA LEU A 77 -3.94 -3.16 5.86
C LEU A 77 -4.29 -4.45 6.61
N GLU A 78 -4.25 -4.40 7.93
CA GLU A 78 -4.62 -5.56 8.75
C GLU A 78 -6.08 -5.96 8.51
N GLU A 79 -6.98 -4.99 8.40
CA GLU A 79 -8.38 -5.24 8.11
C GLU A 79 -8.56 -5.89 6.73
N LYS A 80 -7.81 -5.41 5.75
CA LYS A 80 -7.86 -5.94 4.39
C LYS A 80 -7.39 -7.39 4.34
N LEU A 81 -6.32 -7.70 5.06
CA LEU A 81 -5.75 -9.05 5.09
C LEU A 81 -6.58 -10.02 5.93
N GLY A 82 -7.24 -9.51 6.95
CA GLY A 82 -8.04 -10.35 7.85
C GLY A 82 -7.24 -10.88 9.04
N LYS A 83 -7.95 -11.29 10.06
CA LYS A 83 -7.36 -11.72 11.34
C LYS A 83 -6.46 -12.95 11.23
N ASP A 84 -6.76 -13.81 10.26
CA ASP A 84 -6.05 -15.09 10.15
C ASP A 84 -4.79 -15.02 9.30
N PHE A 85 -4.52 -13.85 8.73
CA PHE A 85 -3.32 -13.68 7.93
C PHE A 85 -2.08 -13.70 8.81
N THR A 86 -1.10 -14.54 8.45
CA THR A 86 0.19 -14.58 9.11
C THR A 86 1.25 -15.03 8.12
N PHE A 87 2.45 -14.47 8.24
CA PHE A 87 3.60 -14.94 7.48
C PHE A 87 4.24 -16.17 8.12
N ILE A 88 4.05 -16.29 9.41
CA ILE A 88 4.73 -17.33 10.20
C ILE A 88 3.69 -18.29 10.77
N ASP A 89 3.85 -19.56 10.48
CA ASP A 89 2.98 -20.59 11.05
C ASP A 89 3.51 -20.94 12.45
N LEU A 90 2.79 -20.48 13.46
CA LEU A 90 3.15 -20.68 14.86
C LEU A 90 2.48 -21.89 15.47
#